data_0556f4692d654406281081d674c32aaa
#
_entry.id   0556f4692d654406281081d674c32aaa
#
_cell.length_a   1.000
_cell.length_b   1.000
_cell.length_c   1.000
_cell.angle_alpha   90.00
_cell.angle_beta   90.00
_cell.angle_gamma   90.00
#
_symmetry.space_group_name_H-M   'P 1'
#
loop_
_entity.id
_entity.type
_entity.pdbx_description
1 polymer ?
#
loop_
_entity_poly.entity_id
_entity_poly.type
_entity_poly.pdbx_seq_one_letter_code
_entity_poly.pdbx_strand_id
1 'polypeptide(L)'
;MNIIVVGLSHKTAPVEIRERIAFAPTAMERPLRQMVALPAIAEGVIVSTCNRVELYATSRDIEAGVAQLKRFLSDYHSIPLETLESHLYDHQGEEAIRHIFRVASSLESMVIGEPQILGQIKTAYGYAAEFKTAGLILNRFLHKAFSVAKRVRTETDIASNAVSVSFAAVELARKIFGSLEDKTVLLIGAGEMCELAARHFINNGVSSVLVTNRTLERAVKLAEEFNGRALPFDDFTHHLQQVDIILTSTGAPNFILSQKQVEEVIRVRRNKPMLLIDIAVPRDIDPRVNDIANVYLYDVDDLQGVVQANLKERHKEAKKAEGIIEQEIGQFYRWLGSLEVVPTIVSLRNKLEEIRRGELEKTFANFKDLGEREKKAIEALTSAIINKVLHQPTTVLKQAQNDGRGDGYVDAVRVLFDIHPAPPAGDIKNLDDHDDQE
;
A
#
# COMPACT_ATOMS: atom_id res chain seq x y z
N MET A 1 -7.83 -15.22 -11.59
CA MET A 1 -7.92 -14.50 -10.30
C MET A 1 -7.64 -13.03 -10.53
N ASN A 2 -8.49 -12.11 -10.03
CA ASN A 2 -8.37 -10.68 -10.26
C ASN A 2 -7.95 -9.96 -8.97
N ILE A 3 -7.17 -8.89 -9.13
CA ILE A 3 -6.83 -7.99 -8.03
C ILE A 3 -7.93 -6.93 -7.93
N ILE A 4 -8.40 -6.70 -6.71
CA ILE A 4 -9.38 -5.67 -6.37
C ILE A 4 -8.85 -4.81 -5.22
N VAL A 5 -9.21 -3.54 -5.23
CA VAL A 5 -8.92 -2.58 -4.17
C VAL A 5 -10.22 -1.91 -3.77
N VAL A 6 -10.50 -1.86 -2.48
CA VAL A 6 -11.60 -1.07 -1.92
C VAL A 6 -11.04 -0.19 -0.83
N GLY A 7 -11.36 1.08 -0.85
CA GLY A 7 -10.84 1.98 0.16
C GLY A 7 -11.35 3.41 0.05
N LEU A 8 -10.80 4.25 0.88
CA LEU A 8 -10.97 5.70 0.81
C LEU A 8 -9.64 6.40 1.09
N SER A 9 -9.54 7.64 0.68
CA SER A 9 -8.35 8.47 0.88
C SER A 9 -8.74 9.90 1.22
N HIS A 10 -7.75 10.73 1.53
CA HIS A 10 -7.92 12.18 1.71
C HIS A 10 -8.61 12.90 0.53
N LYS A 11 -8.64 12.26 -0.65
CA LYS A 11 -9.34 12.80 -1.83
C LYS A 11 -10.86 12.54 -1.81
N THR A 12 -11.30 11.51 -1.09
CA THR A 12 -12.69 11.06 -1.11
C THR A 12 -13.38 11.16 0.26
N ALA A 13 -12.60 11.25 1.33
CA ALA A 13 -13.12 11.28 2.69
C ALA A 13 -12.37 12.30 3.56
N PRO A 14 -13.09 13.15 4.32
CA PRO A 14 -12.50 14.05 5.30
C PRO A 14 -11.90 13.26 6.47
N VAL A 15 -11.10 13.94 7.30
CA VAL A 15 -10.38 13.30 8.41
C VAL A 15 -11.31 12.59 9.40
N GLU A 16 -12.50 13.16 9.65
CA GLU A 16 -13.52 12.61 10.55
C GLU A 16 -14.00 11.21 10.15
N ILE A 17 -14.05 10.92 8.86
CA ILE A 17 -14.42 9.60 8.34
C ILE A 17 -13.19 8.68 8.37
N ARG A 18 -12.02 9.18 7.97
CA ARG A 18 -10.77 8.39 7.93
C ARG A 18 -10.36 7.89 9.31
N GLU A 19 -10.46 8.71 10.35
CA GLU A 19 -10.13 8.33 11.74
C GLU A 19 -11.04 7.22 12.28
N ARG A 20 -12.32 7.20 11.85
CA ARG A 20 -13.29 6.19 12.30
C ARG A 20 -13.06 4.82 11.68
N ILE A 21 -12.41 4.73 10.51
CA ILE A 21 -12.13 3.46 9.84
C ILE A 21 -10.65 3.07 9.85
N ALA A 22 -9.83 3.80 10.61
CA ALA A 22 -8.42 3.49 10.76
C ALA A 22 -8.22 2.15 11.50
N PHE A 23 -7.30 1.33 11.02
CA PHE A 23 -6.90 0.09 11.68
C PHE A 23 -5.68 0.34 12.56
N ALA A 24 -5.78 -0.04 13.82
CA ALA A 24 -4.68 0.11 14.77
C ALA A 24 -3.53 -0.86 14.41
N PRO A 25 -2.28 -0.37 14.28
CA PRO A 25 -1.13 -1.22 13.93
C PRO A 25 -0.91 -2.40 14.88
N THR A 26 -1.27 -2.25 16.15
CA THR A 26 -1.11 -3.27 17.19
C THR A 26 -2.17 -4.38 17.14
N ALA A 27 -3.21 -4.23 16.29
CA ALA A 27 -4.34 -5.15 16.23
C ALA A 27 -4.59 -5.69 14.81
N MET A 28 -3.59 -5.66 13.91
CA MET A 28 -3.74 -6.00 12.49
C MET A 28 -4.03 -7.47 12.21
N GLU A 29 -3.70 -8.39 13.10
CA GLU A 29 -3.98 -9.82 12.90
C GLU A 29 -5.47 -10.12 12.69
N ARG A 30 -6.31 -9.58 13.58
CA ARG A 30 -7.75 -9.85 13.56
C ARG A 30 -8.43 -9.40 12.25
N PRO A 31 -8.31 -8.14 11.82
CA PRO A 31 -8.96 -7.71 10.59
C PRO A 31 -8.42 -8.41 9.34
N LEU A 32 -7.12 -8.70 9.27
CA LEU A 32 -6.54 -9.44 8.15
C LEU A 32 -7.12 -10.86 8.05
N ARG A 33 -7.19 -11.60 9.17
CA ARG A 33 -7.78 -12.95 9.19
C ARG A 33 -9.28 -12.94 8.87
N GLN A 34 -10.03 -11.95 9.37
CA GLN A 34 -11.45 -11.80 9.06
C GLN A 34 -11.66 -11.49 7.57
N MET A 35 -10.84 -10.65 6.98
CA MET A 35 -10.92 -10.29 5.58
C MET A 35 -10.70 -11.49 4.65
N VAL A 36 -9.69 -12.33 4.91
CA VAL A 36 -9.42 -13.52 4.07
C VAL A 36 -10.35 -14.70 4.41
N ALA A 37 -11.15 -14.62 5.47
CA ALA A 37 -12.20 -15.57 5.76
C ALA A 37 -13.50 -15.31 4.96
N LEU A 38 -13.59 -14.19 4.24
CA LEU A 38 -14.73 -13.88 3.37
C LEU A 38 -14.75 -14.83 2.17
N PRO A 39 -15.92 -15.38 1.79
CA PRO A 39 -16.01 -16.43 0.75
C PRO A 39 -15.45 -16.06 -0.61
N ALA A 40 -15.52 -14.76 -1.00
CA ALA A 40 -15.02 -14.29 -2.28
C ALA A 40 -13.55 -13.85 -2.25
N ILE A 41 -12.89 -13.83 -1.09
CA ILE A 41 -11.54 -13.30 -0.91
C ILE A 41 -10.54 -14.43 -0.71
N ALA A 42 -9.48 -14.48 -1.51
CA ALA A 42 -8.44 -15.50 -1.42
C ALA A 42 -7.16 -14.98 -0.73
N GLU A 43 -6.79 -13.73 -0.99
CA GLU A 43 -5.63 -13.08 -0.39
C GLU A 43 -6.01 -11.66 0.04
N GLY A 44 -5.34 -11.12 1.06
CA GLY A 44 -5.68 -9.80 1.59
C GLY A 44 -4.54 -9.06 2.26
N VAL A 45 -4.46 -7.74 2.00
CA VAL A 45 -3.55 -6.78 2.63
C VAL A 45 -4.34 -5.53 3.00
N ILE A 46 -4.13 -5.00 4.19
CA ILE A 46 -4.75 -3.77 4.68
C ILE A 46 -3.69 -2.68 4.79
N VAL A 47 -3.83 -1.61 4.03
CA VAL A 47 -3.02 -0.39 4.13
C VAL A 47 -3.84 0.65 4.88
N SER A 48 -3.41 1.01 6.08
CA SER A 48 -4.05 2.02 6.92
C SER A 48 -3.01 3.06 7.33
N THR A 49 -3.21 4.31 6.90
CA THR A 49 -2.33 5.44 7.14
C THR A 49 -3.17 6.66 7.55
N CYS A 50 -2.53 7.80 7.85
CA CYS A 50 -3.26 9.05 8.09
C CYS A 50 -4.09 9.52 6.88
N ASN A 51 -3.69 9.17 5.66
CA ASN A 51 -4.28 9.69 4.43
C ASN A 51 -5.14 8.70 3.66
N ARG A 52 -5.11 7.40 3.99
CA ARG A 52 -5.88 6.36 3.32
C ARG A 52 -6.11 5.12 4.16
N VAL A 53 -7.21 4.48 3.90
CA VAL A 53 -7.49 3.11 4.32
C VAL A 53 -7.90 2.33 3.07
N GLU A 54 -7.11 1.33 2.71
CA GLU A 54 -7.30 0.53 1.50
C GLU A 54 -7.14 -0.95 1.79
N LEU A 55 -8.06 -1.74 1.25
CA LEU A 55 -8.07 -3.19 1.28
C LEU A 55 -7.67 -3.70 -0.09
N TYR A 56 -6.51 -4.34 -0.20
CA TYR A 56 -6.04 -5.01 -1.40
C TYR A 56 -6.35 -6.49 -1.29
N ALA A 57 -7.03 -7.04 -2.27
CA ALA A 57 -7.45 -8.44 -2.22
C ALA A 57 -7.37 -9.10 -3.60
N THR A 58 -7.38 -10.44 -3.59
CA THR A 58 -7.62 -11.22 -4.81
C THR A 58 -8.95 -11.94 -4.72
N SER A 59 -9.70 -11.93 -5.83
CA SER A 59 -11.00 -12.57 -5.95
C SER A 59 -11.17 -13.26 -7.31
N ARG A 60 -11.97 -14.33 -7.34
CA ARG A 60 -12.45 -14.93 -8.59
C ARG A 60 -13.72 -14.25 -9.10
N ASP A 61 -14.56 -13.81 -8.18
CA ASP A 61 -15.78 -13.07 -8.44
C ASP A 61 -15.58 -11.62 -7.97
N ILE A 62 -15.39 -10.72 -8.92
CA ILE A 62 -15.04 -9.32 -8.66
C ILE A 62 -16.18 -8.61 -7.95
N GLU A 63 -17.42 -8.79 -8.43
CA GLU A 63 -18.58 -8.09 -7.85
C GLU A 63 -18.85 -8.51 -6.41
N ALA A 64 -18.85 -9.83 -6.16
CA ALA A 64 -18.99 -10.37 -4.82
C ALA A 64 -17.81 -9.94 -3.91
N GLY A 65 -16.59 -9.94 -4.43
CA GLY A 65 -15.39 -9.51 -3.69
C GLY A 65 -15.47 -8.06 -3.24
N VAL A 66 -15.79 -7.15 -4.15
CA VAL A 66 -15.95 -5.71 -3.85
C VAL A 66 -17.08 -5.49 -2.84
N ALA A 67 -18.24 -6.12 -3.04
CA ALA A 67 -19.37 -6.01 -2.12
C ALA A 67 -19.02 -6.51 -0.71
N GLN A 68 -18.31 -7.65 -0.61
CA GLN A 68 -17.88 -8.19 0.68
C GLN A 68 -16.84 -7.32 1.39
N LEU A 69 -15.89 -6.72 0.67
CA LEU A 69 -14.92 -5.79 1.26
C LEU A 69 -15.57 -4.50 1.77
N LYS A 70 -16.54 -3.93 1.03
CA LYS A 70 -17.31 -2.77 1.48
C LYS A 70 -18.09 -3.07 2.77
N ARG A 71 -18.75 -4.23 2.84
CA ARG A 71 -19.44 -4.70 4.06
C ARG A 71 -18.46 -4.95 5.19
N PHE A 72 -17.33 -5.56 4.91
CA PHE A 72 -16.31 -5.80 5.94
C PHE A 72 -15.86 -4.50 6.62
N LEU A 73 -15.62 -3.41 5.86
CA LEU A 73 -15.31 -2.09 6.45
C LEU A 73 -16.44 -1.58 7.34
N SER A 74 -17.69 -1.67 6.87
CA SER A 74 -18.88 -1.27 7.62
C SER A 74 -19.01 -2.05 8.92
N ASP A 75 -18.97 -3.37 8.86
CA ASP A 75 -19.19 -4.26 9.99
C ASP A 75 -18.07 -4.17 11.02
N TYR A 76 -16.82 -4.16 10.55
CA TYR A 76 -15.63 -4.12 11.43
C TYR A 76 -15.59 -2.84 12.27
N HIS A 77 -15.92 -1.70 11.66
CA HIS A 77 -15.91 -0.39 12.32
C HIS A 77 -17.28 0.02 12.88
N SER A 78 -18.30 -0.81 12.71
CA SER A 78 -19.66 -0.53 13.17
C SER A 78 -20.22 0.81 12.61
N ILE A 79 -19.98 1.07 11.33
CA ILE A 79 -20.44 2.26 10.61
C ILE A 79 -21.42 1.80 9.51
N PRO A 80 -22.63 2.39 9.41
CA PRO A 80 -23.56 2.05 8.34
C PRO A 80 -22.93 2.17 6.96
N LEU A 81 -23.15 1.18 6.08
CA LEU A 81 -22.56 1.16 4.75
C LEU A 81 -22.94 2.41 3.93
N GLU A 82 -24.16 2.87 4.06
CA GLU A 82 -24.66 4.08 3.38
C GLU A 82 -23.84 5.34 3.73
N THR A 83 -23.29 5.39 4.95
CA THR A 83 -22.42 6.49 5.38
C THR A 83 -21.03 6.40 4.71
N LEU A 84 -20.52 5.19 4.50
CA LEU A 84 -19.19 4.97 3.90
C LEU A 84 -19.24 5.01 2.39
N GLU A 85 -20.32 4.56 1.76
CA GLU A 85 -20.38 4.28 0.32
C GLU A 85 -20.06 5.52 -0.54
N SER A 86 -20.50 6.72 -0.11
CA SER A 86 -20.18 7.97 -0.80
C SER A 86 -18.70 8.37 -0.76
N HIS A 87 -17.93 7.75 0.14
CA HIS A 87 -16.50 8.03 0.33
C HIS A 87 -15.61 6.90 -0.23
N LEU A 88 -16.19 5.70 -0.42
CA LEU A 88 -15.43 4.55 -0.90
C LEU A 88 -15.26 4.61 -2.42
N TYR A 89 -14.06 4.26 -2.85
CA TYR A 89 -13.77 3.88 -4.25
C TYR A 89 -13.42 2.41 -4.33
N ASP A 90 -13.58 1.84 -5.51
CA ASP A 90 -13.03 0.54 -5.85
C ASP A 90 -12.29 0.59 -7.19
N HIS A 91 -11.23 -0.20 -7.28
CA HIS A 91 -10.45 -0.41 -8.48
C HIS A 91 -10.31 -1.91 -8.74
N GLN A 92 -10.29 -2.31 -10.02
CA GLN A 92 -10.34 -3.70 -10.42
C GLN A 92 -9.32 -3.96 -11.54
N GLY A 93 -8.73 -5.16 -11.56
CA GLY A 93 -7.83 -5.58 -12.63
C GLY A 93 -6.68 -4.60 -12.85
N GLU A 94 -6.54 -4.09 -14.07
CA GLU A 94 -5.47 -3.16 -14.46
C GLU A 94 -5.51 -1.84 -13.65
N GLU A 95 -6.71 -1.31 -13.37
CA GLU A 95 -6.85 -0.09 -12.56
C GLU A 95 -6.41 -0.30 -11.11
N ALA A 96 -6.60 -1.49 -10.55
CA ALA A 96 -6.08 -1.83 -9.22
C ALA A 96 -4.54 -1.86 -9.21
N ILE A 97 -3.94 -2.40 -10.28
CA ILE A 97 -2.48 -2.43 -10.44
C ILE A 97 -1.93 -1.00 -10.60
N ARG A 98 -2.54 -0.21 -11.47
CA ARG A 98 -2.21 1.20 -11.68
C ARG A 98 -2.25 1.97 -10.37
N HIS A 99 -3.33 1.79 -9.61
CA HIS A 99 -3.54 2.49 -8.35
C HIS A 99 -2.41 2.23 -7.35
N ILE A 100 -2.05 0.97 -7.04
CA ILE A 100 -0.97 0.71 -6.07
C ILE A 100 0.40 1.20 -6.56
N PHE A 101 0.69 1.13 -7.87
CA PHE A 101 1.95 1.64 -8.39
C PHE A 101 2.03 3.16 -8.25
N ARG A 102 0.92 3.88 -8.47
CA ARG A 102 0.81 5.33 -8.21
C ARG A 102 0.94 5.66 -6.74
N VAL A 103 0.25 4.90 -5.87
CA VAL A 103 0.32 5.07 -4.41
C VAL A 103 1.74 4.84 -3.91
N ALA A 104 2.36 3.70 -4.25
CA ALA A 104 3.72 3.37 -3.84
C ALA A 104 4.77 4.37 -4.35
N SER A 105 4.53 4.94 -5.54
CA SER A 105 5.37 5.99 -6.14
C SER A 105 5.07 7.40 -5.63
N SER A 106 4.18 7.54 -4.63
CA SER A 106 3.78 8.81 -4.01
C SER A 106 3.05 9.78 -4.96
N LEU A 107 2.47 9.30 -6.06
CA LEU A 107 1.66 10.11 -6.99
C LEU A 107 0.24 10.36 -6.47
N GLU A 108 -0.24 9.51 -5.57
CA GLU A 108 -1.55 9.61 -4.91
C GLU A 108 -1.42 10.10 -3.46
N SER A 109 -0.24 10.53 -3.04
CA SER A 109 -0.03 11.12 -1.71
C SER A 109 -0.53 12.56 -1.66
N MET A 110 -0.85 13.03 -0.46
CA MET A 110 -1.22 14.43 -0.20
C MET A 110 -0.13 15.37 -0.73
N VAL A 111 1.12 14.98 -0.52
CA VAL A 111 2.30 15.62 -1.09
C VAL A 111 2.93 14.67 -2.11
N ILE A 112 2.81 15.02 -3.39
CA ILE A 112 3.39 14.21 -4.47
C ILE A 112 4.90 14.08 -4.26
N GLY A 113 5.41 12.84 -4.26
CA GLY A 113 6.83 12.53 -4.05
C GLY A 113 7.23 12.30 -2.60
N GLU A 114 6.31 12.34 -1.64
CA GLU A 114 6.61 12.08 -0.22
C GLU A 114 7.14 10.65 0.00
N PRO A 115 8.30 10.47 0.66
CA PRO A 115 8.95 9.15 0.76
C PRO A 115 8.23 8.15 1.66
N GLN A 116 7.38 8.61 2.57
CA GLN A 116 6.83 7.82 3.68
C GLN A 116 5.87 6.71 3.24
N ILE A 117 5.03 6.97 2.23
CA ILE A 117 3.99 6.01 1.83
C ILE A 117 4.56 4.65 1.44
N LEU A 118 5.74 4.60 0.80
CA LEU A 118 6.38 3.35 0.45
C LEU A 118 6.76 2.54 1.70
N GLY A 119 7.27 3.21 2.75
CA GLY A 119 7.54 2.58 4.04
C GLY A 119 6.28 2.01 4.69
N GLN A 120 5.18 2.78 4.66
CA GLN A 120 3.89 2.36 5.21
C GLN A 120 3.30 1.14 4.49
N ILE A 121 3.40 1.10 3.13
CA ILE A 121 2.96 -0.08 2.36
C ILE A 121 3.82 -1.30 2.67
N LYS A 122 5.15 -1.13 2.83
CA LYS A 122 6.04 -2.23 3.26
C LYS A 122 5.67 -2.77 4.65
N THR A 123 5.34 -1.90 5.58
CA THR A 123 4.87 -2.30 6.92
C THR A 123 3.55 -3.07 6.84
N ALA A 124 2.58 -2.58 6.06
CA ALA A 124 1.31 -3.26 5.82
C ALA A 124 1.50 -4.66 5.18
N TYR A 125 2.39 -4.76 4.21
CA TYR A 125 2.79 -6.04 3.63
C TYR A 125 3.47 -6.96 4.66
N GLY A 126 4.30 -6.41 5.54
CA GLY A 126 4.93 -7.15 6.63
C GLY A 126 3.89 -7.86 7.52
N TYR A 127 2.83 -7.18 7.92
CA TYR A 127 1.73 -7.80 8.66
C TYR A 127 1.03 -8.89 7.86
N ALA A 128 0.72 -8.64 6.59
CA ALA A 128 0.05 -9.64 5.76
C ALA A 128 0.91 -10.89 5.53
N ALA A 129 2.22 -10.73 5.39
CA ALA A 129 3.17 -11.83 5.28
C ALA A 129 3.30 -12.62 6.60
N GLU A 130 3.39 -11.93 7.74
CA GLU A 130 3.45 -12.52 9.08
C GLU A 130 2.21 -13.37 9.37
N PHE A 131 1.03 -12.84 9.09
CA PHE A 131 -0.24 -13.52 9.34
C PHE A 131 -0.69 -14.43 8.19
N LYS A 132 0.14 -14.57 7.13
CA LYS A 132 -0.09 -15.45 5.97
C LYS A 132 -1.39 -15.13 5.22
N THR A 133 -1.75 -13.88 5.13
CA THR A 133 -2.92 -13.40 4.38
C THR A 133 -2.57 -12.94 2.97
N ALA A 134 -1.28 -12.66 2.68
CA ALA A 134 -0.77 -12.47 1.34
C ALA A 134 -0.29 -13.80 0.76
N GLY A 135 -0.83 -14.21 -0.37
CA GLY A 135 -0.44 -15.40 -1.12
C GLY A 135 0.46 -15.04 -2.30
N LEU A 136 0.50 -15.91 -3.32
CA LEU A 136 1.37 -15.78 -4.48
C LEU A 136 1.18 -14.45 -5.23
N ILE A 137 -0.09 -14.05 -5.45
CA ILE A 137 -0.42 -12.90 -6.29
C ILE A 137 -0.09 -11.60 -5.56
N LEU A 138 -0.59 -11.41 -4.32
CA LEU A 138 -0.33 -10.17 -3.58
C LEU A 138 1.13 -10.03 -3.15
N ASN A 139 1.84 -11.12 -2.87
CA ASN A 139 3.28 -11.06 -2.63
C ASN A 139 4.02 -10.47 -3.84
N ARG A 140 3.82 -11.04 -5.03
CA ARG A 140 4.49 -10.54 -6.24
C ARG A 140 4.00 -9.14 -6.63
N PHE A 141 2.72 -8.85 -6.46
CA PHE A 141 2.13 -7.54 -6.69
C PHE A 141 2.78 -6.43 -5.89
N LEU A 142 2.92 -6.63 -4.57
CA LEU A 142 3.53 -5.63 -3.69
C LEU A 142 5.03 -5.51 -3.89
N HIS A 143 5.74 -6.62 -4.11
CA HIS A 143 7.16 -6.57 -4.48
C HIS A 143 7.39 -5.81 -5.78
N LYS A 144 6.52 -6.00 -6.79
CA LYS A 144 6.56 -5.22 -8.02
C LYS A 144 6.28 -3.74 -7.76
N ALA A 145 5.29 -3.40 -6.91
CA ALA A 145 5.01 -2.02 -6.51
C ALA A 145 6.24 -1.35 -5.84
N PHE A 146 6.98 -2.09 -5.00
CA PHE A 146 8.22 -1.59 -4.39
C PHE A 146 9.31 -1.33 -5.43
N SER A 147 9.46 -2.23 -6.41
CA SER A 147 10.40 -2.06 -7.52
C SER A 147 10.05 -0.86 -8.38
N VAL A 148 8.78 -0.70 -8.75
CA VAL A 148 8.28 0.45 -9.53
C VAL A 148 8.53 1.76 -8.79
N ALA A 149 8.18 1.83 -7.50
CA ALA A 149 8.42 3.00 -6.68
C ALA A 149 9.91 3.37 -6.59
N LYS A 150 10.80 2.37 -6.49
CA LYS A 150 12.26 2.60 -6.51
C LYS A 150 12.71 3.13 -7.86
N ARG A 151 12.23 2.54 -8.95
CA ARG A 151 12.53 2.97 -10.31
C ARG A 151 12.09 4.42 -10.56
N VAL A 152 10.84 4.76 -10.21
CA VAL A 152 10.30 6.13 -10.31
C VAL A 152 11.19 7.13 -9.55
N ARG A 153 11.58 6.82 -8.32
CA ARG A 153 12.45 7.71 -7.52
C ARG A 153 13.86 7.87 -8.08
N THR A 154 14.37 6.87 -8.81
CA THR A 154 15.73 6.92 -9.38
C THR A 154 15.74 7.58 -10.75
N GLU A 155 14.69 7.42 -11.55
CA GLU A 155 14.61 7.90 -12.93
C GLU A 155 13.89 9.26 -13.07
N THR A 156 13.33 9.79 -11.95
CA THR A 156 12.65 11.09 -11.93
C THR A 156 13.06 11.91 -10.71
N ASP A 157 12.89 13.23 -10.79
CA ASP A 157 13.14 14.14 -9.66
C ASP A 157 11.93 14.30 -8.73
N ILE A 158 10.96 13.37 -8.78
CA ILE A 158 9.71 13.51 -8.03
C ILE A 158 9.91 13.52 -6.51
N ALA A 159 10.95 12.84 -6.02
CA ALA A 159 11.29 12.77 -4.60
C ALA A 159 12.22 13.90 -4.13
N SER A 160 12.92 14.59 -5.03
CA SER A 160 13.95 15.59 -4.68
C SER A 160 13.37 16.91 -4.16
N ASN A 161 12.12 17.23 -4.52
CA ASN A 161 11.43 18.47 -4.18
C ASN A 161 10.16 18.25 -3.34
N ALA A 162 10.12 17.22 -2.52
CA ALA A 162 8.95 16.95 -1.68
C ALA A 162 8.79 18.06 -0.63
N VAL A 163 7.90 19.03 -0.90
CA VAL A 163 7.42 19.96 0.14
C VAL A 163 6.57 19.14 1.09
N SER A 164 7.15 18.77 2.21
CA SER A 164 6.47 17.90 3.19
C SER A 164 5.39 18.68 3.95
N VAL A 165 4.45 17.96 4.58
CA VAL A 165 3.54 18.49 5.61
C VAL A 165 4.33 19.30 6.66
N SER A 166 5.55 18.85 6.97
CA SER A 166 6.46 19.54 7.87
C SER A 166 6.92 20.91 7.37
N PHE A 167 7.09 21.10 6.06
CA PHE A 167 7.38 22.40 5.47
C PHE A 167 6.14 23.31 5.53
N ALA A 168 4.96 22.79 5.22
CA ALA A 168 3.71 23.53 5.34
C ALA A 168 3.49 24.04 6.78
N ALA A 169 3.83 23.23 7.77
CA ALA A 169 3.78 23.60 9.18
C ALA A 169 4.66 24.83 9.49
N VAL A 170 5.88 24.88 8.95
CA VAL A 170 6.80 26.00 9.13
C VAL A 170 6.30 27.27 8.41
N GLU A 171 5.75 27.13 7.20
CA GLU A 171 5.19 28.27 6.46
C GLU A 171 3.96 28.86 7.17
N LEU A 172 3.10 28.02 7.77
CA LEU A 172 1.98 28.48 8.60
C LEU A 172 2.49 29.21 9.84
N ALA A 173 3.49 28.66 10.51
CA ALA A 173 4.09 29.30 11.69
C ALA A 173 4.64 30.70 11.33
N ARG A 174 5.33 30.82 10.18
CA ARG A 174 5.82 32.13 9.69
C ARG A 174 4.69 33.12 9.39
N LYS A 175 3.59 32.66 8.81
CA LYS A 175 2.43 33.54 8.56
C LYS A 175 1.77 34.07 9.84
N ILE A 176 1.77 33.27 10.92
CA ILE A 176 1.15 33.64 12.20
C ILE A 176 2.10 34.50 13.05
N PHE A 177 3.38 34.12 13.13
CA PHE A 177 4.34 34.75 14.05
C PHE A 177 5.27 35.78 13.38
N GLY A 178 5.36 35.79 12.06
CA GLY A 178 6.33 36.59 11.31
C GLY A 178 7.74 35.99 11.39
N SER A 179 8.39 36.06 12.57
CA SER A 179 9.67 35.40 12.85
C SER A 179 9.48 34.18 13.76
N LEU A 180 10.30 33.16 13.54
CA LEU A 180 10.35 31.97 14.39
C LEU A 180 11.51 32.05 15.41
N GLU A 181 12.32 33.09 15.36
CA GLU A 181 13.29 33.40 16.39
C GLU A 181 12.60 33.56 17.74
N ASP A 182 13.17 33.02 18.78
CA ASP A 182 12.61 33.03 20.14
C ASP A 182 11.30 32.23 20.33
N LYS A 183 10.88 31.43 19.34
CA LYS A 183 9.73 30.54 19.50
C LYS A 183 10.13 29.21 20.06
N THR A 184 9.22 28.65 20.87
CA THR A 184 9.34 27.29 21.43
C THR A 184 8.36 26.37 20.73
N VAL A 185 8.88 25.25 20.20
CA VAL A 185 8.08 24.18 19.58
C VAL A 185 8.00 22.99 20.54
N LEU A 186 6.81 22.45 20.73
CA LEU A 186 6.58 21.17 21.41
C LEU A 186 6.16 20.13 20.39
N LEU A 187 6.88 19.03 20.33
CA LEU A 187 6.56 17.84 19.56
C LEU A 187 5.91 16.80 20.47
N ILE A 188 4.70 16.38 20.16
CA ILE A 188 4.00 15.31 20.86
C ILE A 188 3.96 14.08 19.95
N GLY A 189 4.81 13.09 20.28
CA GLY A 189 5.12 11.95 19.45
C GLY A 189 6.57 11.99 18.95
N ALA A 190 7.16 10.83 18.70
CA ALA A 190 8.53 10.68 18.24
C ALA A 190 8.56 9.82 16.96
N GLY A 191 7.68 10.12 16.04
CA GLY A 191 7.63 9.51 14.70
C GLY A 191 8.43 10.32 13.68
N GLU A 192 8.63 9.73 12.50
CA GLU A 192 9.36 10.31 11.38
C GLU A 192 8.87 11.71 10.97
N MET A 193 7.55 11.95 11.04
CA MET A 193 6.97 13.27 10.74
C MET A 193 7.35 14.33 11.76
N CYS A 194 7.38 13.99 13.06
CA CYS A 194 7.84 14.90 14.10
C CYS A 194 9.32 15.23 13.93
N GLU A 195 10.15 14.24 13.62
CA GLU A 195 11.58 14.45 13.34
C GLU A 195 11.81 15.40 12.19
N LEU A 196 11.12 15.15 11.06
CA LEU A 196 11.24 15.99 9.87
C LEU A 196 10.76 17.42 10.13
N ALA A 197 9.66 17.60 10.85
CA ALA A 197 9.16 18.91 11.26
C ALA A 197 10.13 19.63 12.19
N ALA A 198 10.71 18.95 13.15
CA ALA A 198 11.72 19.54 14.03
C ALA A 198 12.93 20.07 13.26
N ARG A 199 13.46 19.29 12.33
CA ARG A 199 14.57 19.73 11.44
C ARG A 199 14.21 21.00 10.67
N HIS A 200 12.98 21.05 10.11
CA HIS A 200 12.52 22.22 9.39
C HIS A 200 12.34 23.45 10.30
N PHE A 201 11.75 23.29 11.49
CA PHE A 201 11.60 24.41 12.44
C PHE A 201 12.95 24.97 12.88
N ILE A 202 13.91 24.12 13.21
CA ILE A 202 15.27 24.55 13.63
C ILE A 202 15.98 25.26 12.48
N ASN A 203 15.95 24.71 11.26
CA ASN A 203 16.56 25.34 10.09
C ASN A 203 15.91 26.70 9.74
N ASN A 204 14.74 26.99 10.31
CA ASN A 204 14.01 28.23 10.11
C ASN A 204 14.03 29.15 11.35
N GLY A 205 14.94 28.91 12.29
CA GLY A 205 15.27 29.84 13.37
C GLY A 205 14.56 29.62 14.70
N VAL A 206 13.83 28.49 14.86
CA VAL A 206 13.26 28.13 16.17
C VAL A 206 14.37 27.93 17.17
N SER A 207 14.25 28.56 18.35
CA SER A 207 15.28 28.57 19.39
C SER A 207 15.20 27.41 20.37
N SER A 208 14.02 26.83 20.57
CA SER A 208 13.81 25.77 21.55
C SER A 208 12.86 24.69 21.04
N VAL A 209 13.27 23.43 21.20
CA VAL A 209 12.46 22.26 20.88
C VAL A 209 12.26 21.42 22.14
N LEU A 210 11.01 21.19 22.50
CA LEU A 210 10.57 20.27 23.53
C LEU A 210 10.00 19.04 22.84
N VAL A 211 10.28 17.87 23.37
CA VAL A 211 9.79 16.61 22.82
C VAL A 211 9.14 15.79 23.92
N THR A 212 7.95 15.30 23.67
CA THR A 212 7.31 14.33 24.56
C THR A 212 6.80 13.12 23.78
N ASN A 213 6.86 11.96 24.38
CA ASN A 213 6.32 10.73 23.84
C ASN A 213 5.96 9.79 24.97
N ARG A 214 4.97 8.92 24.76
CA ARG A 214 4.58 7.91 25.76
C ARG A 214 5.75 7.04 26.20
N THR A 215 6.68 6.73 25.30
CA THR A 215 7.96 6.09 25.60
C THR A 215 9.02 7.18 25.73
N LEU A 216 9.44 7.47 26.96
CA LEU A 216 10.35 8.57 27.27
C LEU A 216 11.71 8.44 26.55
N GLU A 217 12.23 7.23 26.41
CA GLU A 217 13.50 6.96 25.71
C GLU A 217 13.48 7.41 24.25
N ARG A 218 12.31 7.31 23.57
CA ARG A 218 12.13 7.83 22.20
C ARG A 218 12.13 9.35 22.17
N ALA A 219 11.52 9.99 23.17
CA ALA A 219 11.54 11.44 23.29
C ALA A 219 12.96 11.96 23.58
N VAL A 220 13.71 11.27 24.45
CA VAL A 220 15.11 11.61 24.75
C VAL A 220 15.97 11.52 23.49
N LYS A 221 15.91 10.41 22.79
CA LYS A 221 16.67 10.21 21.55
C LYS A 221 16.40 11.31 20.52
N LEU A 222 15.12 11.64 20.30
CA LEU A 222 14.73 12.68 19.35
C LEU A 222 15.16 14.07 19.84
N ALA A 223 15.06 14.37 21.13
CA ALA A 223 15.47 15.64 21.70
C ALA A 223 17.00 15.86 21.58
N GLU A 224 17.81 14.82 21.81
CA GLU A 224 19.27 14.87 21.66
C GLU A 224 19.71 15.24 20.25
N GLU A 225 19.02 14.75 19.20
CA GLU A 225 19.34 15.09 17.81
C GLU A 225 19.20 16.59 17.51
N PHE A 226 18.38 17.30 18.28
CA PHE A 226 18.04 18.71 18.07
C PHE A 226 18.55 19.64 19.17
N ASN A 227 19.39 19.16 20.06
CA ASN A 227 19.79 19.91 21.27
C ASN A 227 18.57 20.45 22.03
N GLY A 228 17.47 19.72 21.97
CA GLY A 228 16.21 20.04 22.63
C GLY A 228 16.10 19.38 24.00
N ARG A 229 14.91 19.48 24.59
CA ARG A 229 14.62 18.89 25.88
C ARG A 229 13.49 17.87 25.82
N ALA A 230 13.71 16.67 26.33
CA ALA A 230 12.66 15.67 26.50
C ALA A 230 11.82 15.97 27.74
N LEU A 231 10.53 15.76 27.65
CA LEU A 231 9.57 15.88 28.74
C LEU A 231 8.86 14.54 28.98
N PRO A 232 8.62 14.12 30.21
CA PRO A 232 7.70 13.03 30.49
C PRO A 232 6.32 13.31 29.90
N PHE A 233 5.65 12.27 29.41
CA PHE A 233 4.35 12.44 28.74
C PHE A 233 3.26 12.97 29.70
N ASP A 234 3.31 12.60 30.95
CA ASP A 234 2.34 13.06 31.97
C ASP A 234 2.57 14.51 32.40
N ASP A 235 3.78 15.06 32.14
CA ASP A 235 4.16 16.42 32.60
C ASP A 235 4.09 17.48 31.50
N PHE A 236 3.92 17.12 30.23
CA PHE A 236 4.03 18.08 29.12
C PHE A 236 3.02 19.23 29.23
N THR A 237 1.84 18.99 29.79
CA THR A 237 0.78 20.01 29.97
C THR A 237 1.24 21.18 30.84
N HIS A 238 2.10 20.94 31.84
CA HIS A 238 2.67 21.98 32.67
C HIS A 238 3.64 22.93 31.93
N HIS A 239 4.14 22.48 30.79
CA HIS A 239 5.04 23.25 29.93
C HIS A 239 4.35 24.04 28.83
N LEU A 240 3.06 23.83 28.57
CA LEU A 240 2.33 24.46 27.49
C LEU A 240 2.33 26.01 27.54
N GLN A 241 2.42 26.59 28.73
CA GLN A 241 2.47 28.05 28.88
C GLN A 241 3.69 28.71 28.23
N GLN A 242 4.79 28.00 28.02
CA GLN A 242 6.02 28.49 27.35
C GLN A 242 6.10 28.08 25.87
N VAL A 243 5.15 27.31 25.36
CA VAL A 243 5.14 26.77 24.00
C VAL A 243 4.34 27.66 23.07
N ASP A 244 4.89 28.01 21.93
CA ASP A 244 4.22 28.82 20.90
C ASP A 244 3.62 27.95 19.81
N ILE A 245 4.27 26.82 19.49
CA ILE A 245 3.88 25.91 18.44
C ILE A 245 3.81 24.48 18.98
N ILE A 246 2.71 23.81 18.79
CA ILE A 246 2.53 22.39 19.15
C ILE A 246 2.33 21.62 17.84
N LEU A 247 3.08 20.53 17.68
CA LEU A 247 2.88 19.58 16.60
C LEU A 247 2.65 18.20 17.18
N THR A 248 1.54 17.57 16.81
CA THR A 248 1.16 16.24 17.30
C THR A 248 1.15 15.23 16.17
N SER A 249 1.68 14.04 16.45
CA SER A 249 1.73 12.89 15.53
C SER A 249 1.81 11.59 16.33
N THR A 250 0.74 11.24 17.03
CA THR A 250 0.69 10.00 17.81
C THR A 250 -0.33 9.02 17.25
N GLY A 251 -0.33 7.80 17.75
CA GLY A 251 -1.37 6.80 17.47
C GLY A 251 -2.35 6.65 18.63
N ALA A 252 -2.61 7.71 19.40
CA ALA A 252 -3.54 7.66 20.50
C ALA A 252 -4.98 7.51 19.98
N PRO A 253 -5.82 6.67 20.62
CA PRO A 253 -7.20 6.50 20.19
C PRO A 253 -8.14 7.64 20.65
N ASN A 254 -7.66 8.52 21.54
CA ASN A 254 -8.42 9.64 22.10
C ASN A 254 -7.58 10.91 22.07
N PHE A 255 -8.26 12.06 22.15
CA PHE A 255 -7.58 13.35 22.22
C PHE A 255 -6.59 13.41 23.39
N ILE A 256 -5.38 13.85 23.09
CA ILE A 256 -4.31 14.09 24.08
C ILE A 256 -4.45 15.50 24.65
N LEU A 257 -4.91 16.44 23.84
CA LEU A 257 -5.08 17.84 24.21
C LEU A 257 -6.54 18.26 24.04
N SER A 258 -7.20 18.58 25.15
CA SER A 258 -8.59 18.99 25.20
C SER A 258 -8.74 20.51 25.10
N GLN A 259 -9.94 20.99 24.68
CA GLN A 259 -10.30 22.40 24.66
C GLN A 259 -10.04 23.07 26.01
N LYS A 260 -10.47 22.48 27.12
CA LYS A 260 -10.33 23.05 28.47
C LYS A 260 -8.86 23.30 28.84
N GLN A 261 -7.96 22.36 28.55
CA GLN A 261 -6.53 22.55 28.82
C GLN A 261 -5.95 23.72 28.03
N VAL A 262 -6.30 23.85 26.75
CA VAL A 262 -5.83 24.95 25.91
C VAL A 262 -6.40 26.31 26.39
N GLU A 263 -7.68 26.38 26.77
CA GLU A 263 -8.27 27.59 27.36
C GLU A 263 -7.54 28.06 28.62
N GLU A 264 -7.23 27.14 29.52
CA GLU A 264 -6.48 27.44 30.74
C GLU A 264 -5.09 27.99 30.41
N VAL A 265 -4.40 27.38 29.46
CA VAL A 265 -3.07 27.80 29.01
C VAL A 265 -3.09 29.19 28.37
N ILE A 266 -4.03 29.48 27.48
CA ILE A 266 -4.14 30.78 26.79
C ILE A 266 -4.39 31.93 27.77
N ARG A 267 -5.19 31.72 28.81
CA ARG A 267 -5.39 32.70 29.87
C ARG A 267 -4.06 33.02 30.61
N VAL A 268 -3.29 32.01 30.97
CA VAL A 268 -1.99 32.20 31.61
C VAL A 268 -1.00 32.89 30.69
N ARG A 269 -1.04 32.60 29.39
CA ARG A 269 -0.21 33.23 28.36
C ARG A 269 -0.62 34.68 28.01
N ARG A 270 -1.65 35.23 28.67
CA ARG A 270 -2.22 36.57 28.38
C ARG A 270 -2.63 36.73 26.92
N ASN A 271 -3.29 35.72 26.38
CA ASN A 271 -3.74 35.63 24.99
C ASN A 271 -2.65 35.76 23.91
N LYS A 272 -1.40 35.40 24.21
CA LYS A 272 -0.38 35.28 23.18
C LYS A 272 -0.78 34.18 22.18
N PRO A 273 -0.60 34.39 20.88
CA PRO A 273 -0.95 33.40 19.86
C PRO A 273 -0.30 32.03 20.13
N MET A 274 -1.03 30.98 19.80
CA MET A 274 -0.57 29.59 19.84
C MET A 274 -0.99 28.90 18.55
N LEU A 275 -0.04 28.21 17.90
CA LEU A 275 -0.29 27.40 16.72
C LEU A 275 -0.27 25.93 17.12
N LEU A 276 -1.32 25.22 16.76
CA LEU A 276 -1.45 23.77 16.95
C LEU A 276 -1.57 23.11 15.58
N ILE A 277 -0.77 22.09 15.36
CA ILE A 277 -0.73 21.33 14.11
C ILE A 277 -0.92 19.88 14.46
N ASP A 278 -2.05 19.32 14.07
CA ASP A 278 -2.41 17.95 14.34
C ASP A 278 -2.30 17.11 13.05
N ILE A 279 -1.25 16.31 12.96
CA ILE A 279 -1.05 15.41 11.81
C ILE A 279 -1.33 13.94 12.17
N ALA A 280 -1.91 13.71 13.35
CA ALA A 280 -2.31 12.38 13.79
C ALA A 280 -3.66 11.94 13.18
N VAL A 281 -3.80 10.65 12.97
CA VAL A 281 -5.08 10.01 12.63
C VAL A 281 -5.13 8.69 13.40
N PRO A 282 -6.04 8.56 14.38
CA PRO A 282 -7.04 9.57 14.84
C PRO A 282 -6.41 10.85 15.38
N ARG A 283 -7.18 11.94 15.39
CA ARG A 283 -6.70 13.26 15.87
C ARG A 283 -6.28 13.21 17.34
N ASP A 284 -5.19 13.89 17.63
CA ASP A 284 -4.65 14.05 18.99
C ASP A 284 -5.27 15.26 19.71
N ILE A 285 -5.78 16.25 18.97
CA ILE A 285 -6.29 17.52 19.50
C ILE A 285 -7.80 17.63 19.32
N ASP A 286 -8.52 18.04 20.36
CA ASP A 286 -9.96 18.30 20.27
C ASP A 286 -10.24 19.43 19.27
N PRO A 287 -11.02 19.21 18.21
CA PRO A 287 -11.32 20.25 17.19
C PRO A 287 -11.92 21.52 17.75
N ARG A 288 -12.63 21.45 18.87
CA ARG A 288 -13.22 22.62 19.54
C ARG A 288 -12.17 23.63 20.05
N VAL A 289 -10.91 23.26 20.08
CA VAL A 289 -9.78 24.16 20.34
C VAL A 289 -9.76 25.33 19.33
N ASN A 290 -10.23 25.12 18.12
CA ASN A 290 -10.28 26.16 17.09
C ASN A 290 -11.26 27.30 17.43
N ASP A 291 -12.17 27.11 18.38
CA ASP A 291 -13.11 28.15 18.85
C ASP A 291 -12.47 29.14 19.85
N ILE A 292 -11.23 28.86 20.29
CA ILE A 292 -10.51 29.66 21.26
C ILE A 292 -9.80 30.82 20.57
N ALA A 293 -10.05 32.06 20.98
CA ALA A 293 -9.38 33.23 20.41
C ALA A 293 -7.85 33.15 20.56
N ASN A 294 -7.12 33.52 19.49
CA ASN A 294 -5.67 33.47 19.39
C ASN A 294 -5.07 32.05 19.42
N VAL A 295 -5.88 31.03 19.21
CA VAL A 295 -5.44 29.66 18.96
C VAL A 295 -5.74 29.32 17.50
N TYR A 296 -4.77 28.78 16.82
CA TYR A 296 -4.84 28.40 15.41
C TYR A 296 -4.60 26.90 15.32
N LEU A 297 -5.64 26.14 15.10
CA LEU A 297 -5.56 24.70 14.89
C LEU A 297 -5.61 24.40 13.39
N TYR A 298 -4.65 23.62 12.93
CA TYR A 298 -4.61 23.06 11.57
C TYR A 298 -4.44 21.56 11.66
N ASP A 299 -5.31 20.82 11.01
CA ASP A 299 -5.17 19.38 10.87
C ASP A 299 -4.42 19.00 9.59
N VAL A 300 -4.30 17.70 9.35
CA VAL A 300 -3.56 17.18 8.20
C VAL A 300 -4.21 17.62 6.87
N ASP A 301 -5.52 17.83 6.81
CA ASP A 301 -6.23 18.25 5.60
C ASP A 301 -6.06 19.76 5.32
N ASP A 302 -6.01 20.57 6.36
CA ASP A 302 -5.76 22.02 6.24
C ASP A 302 -4.38 22.32 5.65
N LEU A 303 -3.39 21.48 5.98
CA LEU A 303 -2.02 21.62 5.46
C LEU A 303 -1.93 21.40 3.95
N GLN A 304 -2.89 20.69 3.34
CA GLN A 304 -2.96 20.50 1.89
C GLN A 304 -3.00 21.81 1.10
N GLY A 305 -3.82 22.76 1.55
CA GLY A 305 -3.98 24.05 0.87
C GLY A 305 -2.67 24.84 0.76
N VAL A 306 -1.79 24.68 1.73
CA VAL A 306 -0.49 25.37 1.80
C VAL A 306 0.53 24.74 0.84
N VAL A 307 0.45 23.43 0.63
CA VAL A 307 1.38 22.67 -0.23
C VAL A 307 1.12 22.89 -1.72
N GLN A 308 -0.10 23.23 -2.13
CA GLN A 308 -0.51 23.34 -3.53
C GLN A 308 0.18 24.44 -4.35
N ALA A 309 0.84 25.38 -3.72
CA ALA A 309 1.45 26.53 -4.41
C ALA A 309 2.66 26.20 -5.35
N ASN A 310 3.28 25.03 -5.23
CA ASN A 310 4.50 24.65 -5.98
C ASN A 310 4.30 23.56 -7.07
N LEU A 311 3.11 23.48 -7.66
CA LEU A 311 2.65 22.32 -8.45
C LEU A 311 3.23 22.20 -9.87
N LYS A 312 3.70 23.28 -10.52
CA LYS A 312 4.03 23.22 -11.97
C LYS A 312 5.22 22.32 -12.34
N GLU A 313 6.29 22.32 -11.56
CA GLU A 313 7.45 21.44 -11.82
C GLU A 313 7.13 19.99 -11.51
N ARG A 314 6.33 19.75 -10.46
CA ARG A 314 5.92 18.40 -10.08
C ARG A 314 5.06 17.70 -11.12
N HIS A 315 4.20 18.42 -11.82
CA HIS A 315 3.40 17.85 -12.91
C HIS A 315 4.24 17.29 -14.06
N LYS A 316 5.41 17.88 -14.33
CA LYS A 316 6.32 17.36 -15.37
C LYS A 316 6.96 16.03 -14.93
N GLU A 317 7.43 15.96 -13.69
CA GLU A 317 8.03 14.75 -13.14
C GLU A 317 6.98 13.65 -12.90
N ALA A 318 5.77 14.02 -12.51
CA ALA A 318 4.65 13.09 -12.41
C ALA A 318 4.32 12.44 -13.76
N LYS A 319 4.38 13.17 -14.89
CA LYS A 319 4.18 12.59 -16.22
C LYS A 319 5.26 11.58 -16.61
N LYS A 320 6.53 11.82 -16.23
CA LYS A 320 7.60 10.83 -16.43
C LYS A 320 7.36 9.57 -15.61
N ALA A 321 6.97 9.75 -14.34
CA ALA A 321 6.63 8.66 -13.45
C ALA A 321 5.45 7.82 -13.99
N GLU A 322 4.40 8.46 -14.55
CA GLU A 322 3.29 7.76 -15.20
C GLU A 322 3.77 6.91 -16.37
N GLY A 323 4.69 7.40 -17.20
CA GLY A 323 5.26 6.63 -18.30
C GLY A 323 5.98 5.35 -17.83
N ILE A 324 6.70 5.42 -16.71
CA ILE A 324 7.35 4.25 -16.09
C ILE A 324 6.27 3.28 -15.58
N ILE A 325 5.25 3.79 -14.88
CA ILE A 325 4.17 2.98 -14.32
C ILE A 325 3.43 2.21 -15.44
N GLU A 326 3.10 2.86 -16.56
CA GLU A 326 2.42 2.20 -17.68
C GLU A 326 3.23 1.02 -18.25
N GLN A 327 4.55 1.19 -18.41
CA GLN A 327 5.42 0.09 -18.85
C GLN A 327 5.37 -1.11 -17.89
N GLU A 328 5.39 -0.84 -16.60
CA GLU A 328 5.43 -1.86 -15.57
C GLU A 328 4.07 -2.56 -15.35
N ILE A 329 2.96 -1.84 -15.56
CA ILE A 329 1.60 -2.42 -15.57
C ILE A 329 1.51 -3.51 -16.64
N GLY A 330 1.93 -3.20 -17.88
CA GLY A 330 1.87 -4.17 -18.98
C GLY A 330 2.69 -5.43 -18.69
N GLN A 331 3.86 -5.31 -18.04
CA GLN A 331 4.66 -6.48 -17.65
C GLN A 331 3.96 -7.32 -16.58
N PHE A 332 3.42 -6.67 -15.55
CA PHE A 332 2.75 -7.37 -14.44
C PHE A 332 1.46 -8.05 -14.92
N TYR A 333 0.70 -7.39 -15.78
CA TYR A 333 -0.56 -7.94 -16.32
C TYR A 333 -0.30 -9.19 -17.17
N ARG A 334 0.76 -9.20 -18.01
CA ARG A 334 1.18 -10.39 -18.75
C ARG A 334 1.56 -11.54 -17.81
N TRP A 335 2.27 -11.24 -16.72
CA TRP A 335 2.58 -12.27 -15.73
C TRP A 335 1.31 -12.80 -15.04
N LEU A 336 0.39 -11.93 -14.62
CA LEU A 336 -0.86 -12.34 -13.96
C LEU A 336 -1.67 -13.28 -14.86
N GLY A 337 -1.80 -12.96 -16.13
CA GLY A 337 -2.45 -13.84 -17.10
C GLY A 337 -1.72 -15.18 -17.27
N SER A 338 -0.38 -15.23 -17.16
CA SER A 338 0.39 -16.48 -17.27
C SER A 338 0.04 -17.51 -16.18
N LEU A 339 -0.46 -17.06 -15.04
CA LEU A 339 -0.88 -17.96 -13.96
C LEU A 339 -2.06 -18.85 -14.33
N GLU A 340 -2.91 -18.45 -15.27
CA GLU A 340 -4.03 -19.26 -15.74
C GLU A 340 -3.64 -20.16 -16.91
N VAL A 341 -2.76 -19.68 -17.78
CA VAL A 341 -2.33 -20.38 -18.99
C VAL A 341 -1.34 -21.50 -18.69
N VAL A 342 -0.32 -21.25 -17.85
CA VAL A 342 0.74 -22.23 -17.58
C VAL A 342 0.21 -23.52 -16.95
N PRO A 343 -0.66 -23.50 -15.94
CA PRO A 343 -1.24 -24.74 -15.40
C PRO A 343 -2.02 -25.54 -16.45
N THR A 344 -2.74 -24.87 -17.34
CA THR A 344 -3.49 -25.51 -18.42
C THR A 344 -2.54 -26.17 -19.44
N ILE A 345 -1.44 -25.49 -19.80
CA ILE A 345 -0.41 -26.08 -20.69
C ILE A 345 0.24 -27.31 -20.06
N VAL A 346 0.58 -27.22 -18.77
CA VAL A 346 1.18 -28.34 -18.02
C VAL A 346 0.21 -29.51 -17.96
N SER A 347 -1.05 -29.28 -17.63
CA SER A 347 -2.09 -30.31 -17.56
C SER A 347 -2.34 -30.96 -18.93
N LEU A 348 -2.38 -30.16 -20.00
CA LEU A 348 -2.50 -30.66 -21.38
C LEU A 348 -1.33 -31.56 -21.75
N ARG A 349 -0.10 -31.14 -21.43
CA ARG A 349 1.11 -31.96 -21.67
C ARG A 349 1.05 -33.27 -20.91
N ASN A 350 0.70 -33.23 -19.65
CA ASN A 350 0.60 -34.42 -18.78
C ASN A 350 -0.46 -35.39 -19.30
N LYS A 351 -1.61 -34.92 -19.72
CA LYS A 351 -2.68 -35.73 -20.30
C LYS A 351 -2.24 -36.47 -21.57
N LEU A 352 -1.58 -35.76 -22.48
CA LEU A 352 -1.08 -36.37 -23.72
C LEU A 352 0.08 -37.34 -23.44
N GLU A 353 0.92 -37.05 -22.47
CA GLU A 353 2.00 -37.93 -22.07
C GLU A 353 1.48 -39.22 -21.38
N GLU A 354 0.40 -39.10 -20.60
CA GLU A 354 -0.29 -40.26 -20.01
C GLU A 354 -0.85 -41.21 -21.12
N ILE A 355 -1.52 -40.63 -22.11
CA ILE A 355 -2.04 -41.36 -23.28
C ILE A 355 -0.86 -42.06 -23.98
N ARG A 356 0.24 -41.34 -24.25
CA ARG A 356 1.43 -41.90 -24.91
C ARG A 356 1.97 -43.11 -24.16
N ARG A 357 2.13 -42.95 -22.83
CA ARG A 357 2.68 -44.05 -21.99
C ARG A 357 1.76 -45.26 -22.02
N GLY A 358 0.44 -45.05 -21.88
CA GLY A 358 -0.50 -46.16 -21.92
C GLY A 358 -0.48 -46.92 -23.26
N GLU A 359 -0.35 -46.22 -24.39
CA GLU A 359 -0.26 -46.86 -25.69
C GLU A 359 1.10 -47.54 -25.91
N LEU A 360 2.22 -47.00 -25.39
CA LEU A 360 3.52 -47.64 -25.42
C LEU A 360 3.54 -48.96 -24.60
N GLU A 361 2.98 -48.97 -23.42
CA GLU A 361 2.85 -50.15 -22.57
C GLU A 361 2.09 -51.27 -23.29
N LYS A 362 0.92 -50.96 -23.89
CA LYS A 362 0.14 -51.92 -24.69
C LYS A 362 0.93 -52.44 -25.89
N THR A 363 1.62 -51.54 -26.59
CA THR A 363 2.41 -51.88 -27.79
C THR A 363 3.56 -52.83 -27.40
N PHE A 364 4.34 -52.47 -26.36
CA PHE A 364 5.48 -53.30 -25.94
C PHE A 364 5.07 -54.64 -25.34
N ALA A 365 3.86 -54.73 -24.72
CA ALA A 365 3.32 -55.99 -24.26
C ALA A 365 2.95 -56.94 -25.41
N ASN A 366 2.53 -56.39 -26.55
CA ASN A 366 2.14 -57.19 -27.72
C ASN A 366 3.33 -57.62 -28.61
N PHE A 367 4.45 -56.86 -28.58
CA PHE A 367 5.65 -57.16 -29.40
C PHE A 367 6.80 -57.61 -28.47
N LYS A 368 6.86 -58.92 -28.22
CA LYS A 368 7.82 -59.50 -27.27
C LYS A 368 9.28 -59.51 -27.78
N ASP A 369 9.47 -59.40 -29.10
CA ASP A 369 10.82 -59.53 -29.72
C ASP A 369 11.46 -58.17 -30.06
N LEU A 370 10.92 -57.02 -29.56
CA LEU A 370 11.51 -55.71 -29.74
C LEU A 370 12.79 -55.57 -28.90
N GLY A 371 13.91 -55.30 -29.58
CA GLY A 371 15.15 -54.97 -28.91
C GLY A 371 15.10 -53.56 -28.28
N GLU A 372 16.02 -53.27 -27.39
CA GLU A 372 16.09 -51.98 -26.67
C GLU A 372 16.29 -50.76 -27.62
N ARG A 373 16.89 -50.97 -28.80
CA ARG A 373 17.11 -49.92 -29.80
C ARG A 373 15.80 -49.55 -30.48
N GLU A 374 14.97 -50.52 -30.82
CA GLU A 374 13.67 -50.36 -31.43
C GLU A 374 12.69 -49.71 -30.46
N LYS A 375 12.67 -50.10 -29.17
CA LYS A 375 11.87 -49.48 -28.13
C LYS A 375 12.22 -48.01 -27.97
N LYS A 376 13.50 -47.65 -27.84
CA LYS A 376 13.95 -46.25 -27.79
C LYS A 376 13.58 -45.44 -29.03
N ALA A 377 13.61 -46.02 -30.22
CA ALA A 377 13.21 -45.36 -31.46
C ALA A 377 11.69 -45.05 -31.44
N ILE A 378 10.85 -45.99 -30.98
CA ILE A 378 9.41 -45.80 -30.86
C ILE A 378 9.07 -44.76 -29.79
N GLU A 379 9.79 -44.80 -28.65
CA GLU A 379 9.64 -43.77 -27.60
C GLU A 379 9.99 -42.36 -28.12
N ALA A 380 11.10 -42.23 -28.84
CA ALA A 380 11.55 -40.98 -29.43
C ALA A 380 10.54 -40.47 -30.49
N LEU A 381 10.07 -41.37 -31.35
CA LEU A 381 9.08 -41.02 -32.37
C LEU A 381 7.76 -40.51 -31.76
N THR A 382 7.22 -41.23 -30.79
CA THR A 382 5.96 -40.85 -30.11
C THR A 382 6.10 -39.56 -29.31
N SER A 383 7.26 -39.32 -28.64
CA SER A 383 7.57 -38.09 -27.97
C SER A 383 7.65 -36.91 -28.94
N ALA A 384 8.31 -37.11 -30.12
CA ALA A 384 8.36 -36.08 -31.15
C ALA A 384 6.98 -35.73 -31.72
N ILE A 385 6.06 -36.70 -31.88
CA ILE A 385 4.67 -36.47 -32.28
C ILE A 385 3.95 -35.61 -31.25
N ILE A 386 3.99 -35.95 -29.96
CA ILE A 386 3.38 -35.19 -28.87
C ILE A 386 3.90 -33.77 -28.86
N ASN A 387 5.20 -33.55 -28.95
CA ASN A 387 5.79 -32.22 -28.95
C ASN A 387 5.32 -31.38 -30.16
N LYS A 388 5.21 -31.98 -31.35
CA LYS A 388 4.67 -31.28 -32.53
C LYS A 388 3.19 -30.95 -32.40
N VAL A 389 2.38 -31.83 -31.83
CA VAL A 389 0.94 -31.59 -31.57
C VAL A 389 0.75 -30.51 -30.56
N LEU A 390 1.58 -30.46 -29.50
CA LEU A 390 1.50 -29.46 -28.44
C LEU A 390 2.01 -28.08 -28.88
N HIS A 391 2.85 -27.99 -29.90
CA HIS A 391 3.52 -26.73 -30.26
C HIS A 391 2.52 -25.62 -30.58
N GLN A 392 1.60 -25.86 -31.50
CA GLN A 392 0.61 -24.85 -31.95
C GLN A 392 -0.36 -24.45 -30.82
N PRO A 393 -1.01 -25.37 -30.07
CA PRO A 393 -1.84 -25.02 -28.92
C PRO A 393 -1.12 -24.19 -27.87
N THR A 394 0.11 -24.58 -27.51
CA THR A 394 0.93 -23.87 -26.54
C THR A 394 1.25 -22.44 -27.00
N THR A 395 1.61 -22.27 -28.28
CA THR A 395 1.91 -20.97 -28.86
C THR A 395 0.66 -20.08 -28.88
N VAL A 396 -0.49 -20.61 -29.31
CA VAL A 396 -1.76 -19.87 -29.34
C VAL A 396 -2.19 -19.44 -27.94
N LEU A 397 -2.11 -20.34 -26.97
CA LEU A 397 -2.45 -20.02 -25.58
C LEU A 397 -1.58 -18.87 -25.01
N LYS A 398 -0.25 -18.92 -25.26
CA LYS A 398 0.68 -17.86 -24.85
C LYS A 398 0.42 -16.53 -25.58
N GLN A 399 0.11 -16.56 -26.88
CA GLN A 399 -0.20 -15.34 -27.65
C GLN A 399 -1.55 -14.73 -27.27
N ALA A 400 -2.59 -15.54 -27.14
CA ALA A 400 -3.92 -15.09 -26.76
C ALA A 400 -3.95 -14.42 -25.39
N GLN A 401 -3.09 -14.84 -24.50
CA GLN A 401 -2.87 -14.18 -23.21
C GLN A 401 -2.37 -12.74 -23.39
N ASN A 402 -1.39 -12.52 -24.27
CA ASN A 402 -0.86 -11.18 -24.54
C ASN A 402 -1.90 -10.25 -25.19
N ASP A 403 -2.88 -10.81 -25.88
CA ASP A 403 -3.94 -10.08 -26.60
C ASP A 403 -5.23 -9.89 -25.77
N GLY A 404 -5.23 -10.28 -24.46
CA GLY A 404 -6.40 -10.18 -23.59
C GLY A 404 -7.54 -11.16 -23.92
N ARG A 405 -7.30 -12.16 -24.77
CA ARG A 405 -8.28 -13.19 -25.18
C ARG A 405 -7.98 -14.57 -24.57
N GLY A 406 -7.09 -14.62 -23.58
CA GLY A 406 -6.57 -15.86 -23.01
C GLY A 406 -7.63 -16.76 -22.39
N ASP A 407 -8.59 -16.17 -21.65
CA ASP A 407 -9.58 -16.93 -20.88
C ASP A 407 -10.43 -17.84 -21.75
N GLY A 408 -10.93 -17.34 -22.89
CA GLY A 408 -11.74 -18.15 -23.82
C GLY A 408 -10.97 -19.33 -24.44
N TYR A 409 -9.68 -19.17 -24.74
CA TYR A 409 -8.86 -20.26 -25.27
C TYR A 409 -8.45 -21.26 -24.18
N VAL A 410 -8.21 -20.80 -22.96
CA VAL A 410 -7.93 -21.66 -21.80
C VAL A 410 -9.14 -22.56 -21.51
N ASP A 411 -10.34 -21.98 -21.46
CA ASP A 411 -11.57 -22.73 -21.21
C ASP A 411 -11.87 -23.72 -22.34
N ALA A 412 -11.68 -23.30 -23.61
CA ALA A 412 -11.85 -24.19 -24.75
C ALA A 412 -10.90 -25.40 -24.67
N VAL A 413 -9.63 -25.20 -24.35
CA VAL A 413 -8.66 -26.31 -24.17
C VAL A 413 -9.04 -27.21 -23.00
N ARG A 414 -9.48 -26.66 -21.90
CA ARG A 414 -9.95 -27.43 -20.72
C ARG A 414 -11.11 -28.34 -21.09
N VAL A 415 -12.11 -27.80 -21.81
CA VAL A 415 -13.27 -28.58 -22.23
C VAL A 415 -12.89 -29.61 -23.29
N LEU A 416 -12.14 -29.25 -24.36
CA LEU A 416 -11.80 -30.14 -25.45
C LEU A 416 -10.92 -31.33 -25.04
N PHE A 417 -10.07 -31.15 -24.05
CA PHE A 417 -9.13 -32.20 -23.58
C PHE A 417 -9.51 -32.80 -22.24
N ASP A 418 -10.68 -32.44 -21.68
CA ASP A 418 -11.13 -32.89 -20.37
C ASP A 418 -10.04 -32.67 -19.29
N ILE A 419 -9.58 -31.40 -19.15
CA ILE A 419 -8.51 -31.03 -18.26
C ILE A 419 -9.09 -30.26 -17.07
N HIS A 420 -8.85 -30.76 -15.87
CA HIS A 420 -9.13 -30.09 -14.62
C HIS A 420 -7.79 -29.72 -13.96
N PRO A 421 -7.24 -28.53 -14.22
CA PRO A 421 -5.99 -28.14 -13.61
C PRO A 421 -6.18 -28.09 -12.08
N ALA A 422 -5.28 -28.75 -11.35
CA ALA A 422 -5.19 -28.57 -9.92
C ALA A 422 -4.95 -27.08 -9.60
N PRO A 423 -5.49 -26.53 -8.49
CA PRO A 423 -5.13 -25.20 -8.05
C PRO A 423 -3.59 -25.11 -7.95
N PRO A 424 -2.98 -23.97 -8.30
CA PRO A 424 -1.52 -23.83 -8.27
C PRO A 424 -1.04 -24.22 -6.87
N ALA A 425 -0.23 -25.27 -6.82
CA ALA A 425 0.44 -25.69 -5.59
C ALA A 425 1.34 -24.53 -5.14
N GLY A 426 1.32 -24.18 -3.86
CA GLY A 426 2.01 -23.03 -3.27
C GLY A 426 3.54 -23.07 -3.28
N ASP A 427 4.17 -23.85 -4.18
CA ASP A 427 5.62 -23.95 -4.36
C ASP A 427 5.99 -23.95 -5.85
N ILE A 428 5.92 -22.79 -6.48
CA ILE A 428 6.69 -22.53 -7.70
C ILE A 428 7.99 -21.82 -7.28
N LYS A 429 8.86 -22.53 -6.59
CA LYS A 429 10.28 -22.25 -6.57
C LYS A 429 10.84 -22.82 -7.88
N ASN A 430 11.51 -22.00 -8.68
CA ASN A 430 12.23 -22.29 -9.92
C ASN A 430 11.44 -22.19 -11.25
N LEU A 431 11.11 -20.97 -11.65
CA LEU A 431 10.86 -20.66 -13.08
C LEU A 431 11.59 -19.39 -13.56
N ASP A 432 12.42 -18.76 -12.73
CA ASP A 432 13.07 -17.48 -13.08
C ASP A 432 14.60 -17.59 -13.35
N ASP A 433 15.19 -18.81 -13.57
CA ASP A 433 16.66 -18.95 -13.75
C ASP A 433 17.13 -19.09 -15.21
N HIS A 434 16.30 -18.76 -16.22
CA HIS A 434 16.73 -18.94 -17.61
C HIS A 434 16.62 -17.74 -18.57
N ASP A 435 16.29 -16.53 -18.10
CA ASP A 435 16.17 -15.36 -19.00
C ASP A 435 17.14 -14.19 -18.70
N ASP A 436 18.17 -14.38 -17.85
CA ASP A 436 19.19 -13.33 -17.60
C ASP A 436 20.58 -13.69 -18.17
N GLN A 437 20.65 -14.40 -19.31
CA GLN A 437 21.89 -14.52 -20.10
C GLN A 437 21.56 -14.40 -21.59
N GLU A 438 21.40 -13.13 -22.06
CA GLU A 438 21.84 -12.63 -23.35
C GLU A 438 21.80 -11.09 -23.39
#